data_5170fb56d29e328fc61fee9ebcbddb55
#
_entry.id   5170fb56d29e328fc61fee9ebcbddb55
#
_cell.length_a   1.000
_cell.length_b   1.000
_cell.length_c   1.000
_cell.angle_alpha   90.00
_cell.angle_beta   90.00
_cell.angle_gamma   90.00
#
_symmetry.space_group_name_H-M   'P 1'
#
loop_
_entity.id
_entity.type
_entity.pdbx_description
1 polymer ?
#
loop_
_entity_poly.entity_id
_entity_poly.type
_entity_poly.pdbx_seq_one_letter_code
_entity_poly.pdbx_strand_id
1 'polypeptide(L)'
;TQAFDPSKLEDPSLIIYAPVRVLGNKTIVTNGDQTDTIYELMDKQQTFEQALRTREFEPDAPNYTPRISGIMHIDKGEFNYAMSILKSNNGNPDACNRYTFAYSNPVAGEGHFIHTYMGDGNPLPSFEGEPTWVDIDGDIDTFTKMVWENLNEDNKVSLFVRFIDIETGNYESRIVNKNK
;
A
#
# COMPACT_ATOMS: atom_id res chain seq x y z
N THR A 1 -7.92 -1.98 10.26
CA THR A 1 -7.40 -0.95 11.20
C THR A 1 -8.34 -0.74 12.37
N GLN A 2 -7.85 -0.12 13.43
CA GLN A 2 -8.61 0.24 14.62
C GLN A 2 -8.12 1.61 15.12
N ALA A 3 -9.03 2.51 15.44
CA ALA A 3 -8.66 3.80 16.00
C ALA A 3 -8.09 3.65 17.42
N PHE A 4 -6.99 4.35 17.70
CA PHE A 4 -6.43 4.43 19.05
C PHE A 4 -7.36 5.26 19.98
N ASP A 5 -7.87 6.38 19.49
CA ASP A 5 -8.84 7.22 20.16
C ASP A 5 -10.08 7.44 19.28
N PRO A 6 -11.16 6.66 19.46
CA PRO A 6 -12.37 6.77 18.67
C PRO A 6 -13.07 8.14 18.71
N SER A 7 -12.81 8.94 19.76
CA SER A 7 -13.43 10.26 19.90
C SER A 7 -12.88 11.30 18.92
N LYS A 8 -11.75 11.02 18.30
CA LYS A 8 -11.07 11.88 17.31
C LYS A 8 -11.35 11.49 15.87
N LEU A 9 -12.21 10.51 15.64
CA LEU A 9 -12.60 10.07 14.30
C LEU A 9 -13.60 11.05 13.69
N GLU A 10 -13.17 11.80 12.67
CA GLU A 10 -14.06 12.65 11.88
C GLU A 10 -14.79 11.84 10.78
N ASP A 11 -14.05 11.04 10.01
CA ASP A 11 -14.58 10.11 9.02
C ASP A 11 -14.00 8.69 9.22
N PRO A 12 -14.78 7.77 9.82
CA PRO A 12 -14.32 6.40 10.03
C PRO A 12 -13.93 5.66 8.75
N SER A 13 -14.53 5.98 7.60
CA SER A 13 -14.29 5.29 6.34
C SER A 13 -12.87 5.49 5.80
N LEU A 14 -12.22 6.60 6.14
CA LEU A 14 -10.83 6.89 5.76
C LEU A 14 -9.80 6.16 6.65
N ILE A 15 -10.21 5.66 7.80
CA ILE A 15 -9.31 5.09 8.81
C ILE A 15 -9.60 3.61 9.07
N ILE A 16 -10.90 3.23 9.10
CA ILE A 16 -11.33 1.86 9.42
C ILE A 16 -11.55 1.08 8.12
N TYR A 17 -10.51 0.39 7.68
CA TYR A 17 -10.52 -0.47 6.49
C TYR A 17 -9.59 -1.67 6.70
N ALA A 18 -9.69 -2.68 5.85
CA ALA A 18 -8.77 -3.80 5.81
C ALA A 18 -7.58 -3.44 4.89
N PRO A 19 -6.39 -3.08 5.44
CA PRO A 19 -5.26 -2.64 4.61
C PRO A 19 -4.65 -3.78 3.79
N VAL A 20 -4.95 -5.04 4.15
CA VAL A 20 -4.45 -6.24 3.48
C VAL A 20 -5.60 -7.22 3.27
N ARG A 21 -5.78 -7.68 2.03
CA ARG A 21 -6.70 -8.77 1.69
C ARG A 21 -6.03 -9.80 0.79
N VAL A 22 -6.47 -11.05 0.88
CA VAL A 22 -5.98 -12.15 0.06
C VAL A 22 -7.13 -12.68 -0.79
N LEU A 23 -6.91 -12.78 -2.09
CA LEU A 23 -7.83 -13.36 -3.06
C LEU A 23 -7.12 -14.49 -3.81
N GLY A 24 -7.39 -15.73 -3.41
CA GLY A 24 -6.67 -16.89 -3.93
C GLY A 24 -5.16 -16.77 -3.70
N ASN A 25 -4.39 -16.73 -4.76
CA ASN A 25 -2.94 -16.57 -4.74
C ASN A 25 -2.45 -15.12 -4.87
N LYS A 26 -3.33 -14.15 -4.62
CA LYS A 26 -3.03 -12.71 -4.70
C LYS A 26 -3.11 -12.08 -3.32
N THR A 27 -2.10 -11.30 -2.96
CA THR A 27 -2.11 -10.43 -1.77
C THR A 27 -2.25 -8.99 -2.22
N ILE A 28 -3.29 -8.31 -1.72
CA ILE A 28 -3.62 -6.92 -2.02
C ILE A 28 -3.30 -6.09 -0.78
N VAL A 29 -2.58 -4.97 -0.95
CA VAL A 29 -2.21 -4.05 0.14
C VAL A 29 -2.49 -2.63 -0.30
N THR A 30 -3.13 -1.82 0.55
CA THR A 30 -3.42 -0.41 0.25
C THR A 30 -3.36 0.46 1.51
N ASN A 31 -3.35 1.78 1.30
CA ASN A 31 -3.45 2.78 2.35
C ASN A 31 -4.89 3.29 2.60
N GLY A 32 -5.92 2.63 2.09
CA GLY A 32 -7.30 3.08 2.24
C GLY A 32 -8.34 1.99 1.91
N ASP A 33 -9.60 2.36 1.88
CA ASP A 33 -10.75 1.48 1.64
C ASP A 33 -10.82 0.90 0.20
N GLN A 34 -9.97 1.39 -0.72
CA GLN A 34 -9.85 0.80 -2.05
C GLN A 34 -9.37 -0.66 -2.04
N THR A 35 -8.88 -1.18 -0.90
CA THR A 35 -8.57 -2.61 -0.74
C THR A 35 -9.80 -3.46 -1.05
N ASP A 36 -10.96 -3.08 -0.50
CA ASP A 36 -12.20 -3.80 -0.70
C ASP A 36 -12.68 -3.67 -2.15
N THR A 37 -12.56 -2.48 -2.74
CA THR A 37 -12.89 -2.28 -4.16
C THR A 37 -12.07 -3.18 -5.08
N ILE A 38 -10.74 -3.23 -4.86
CA ILE A 38 -9.85 -4.09 -5.65
C ILE A 38 -10.24 -5.56 -5.46
N TYR A 39 -10.42 -6.00 -4.22
CA TYR A 39 -10.79 -7.38 -3.90
C TYR A 39 -12.10 -7.79 -4.58
N GLU A 40 -13.17 -7.01 -4.42
CA GLU A 40 -14.50 -7.33 -4.93
C GLU A 40 -14.59 -7.33 -6.45
N LEU A 41 -13.90 -6.39 -7.12
CA LEU A 41 -13.92 -6.32 -8.57
C LEU A 41 -13.03 -7.39 -9.20
N MET A 42 -11.90 -7.72 -8.58
CA MET A 42 -11.06 -8.84 -9.03
C MET A 42 -11.74 -10.20 -8.81
N ASP A 43 -12.50 -10.38 -7.74
CA ASP A 43 -13.33 -11.57 -7.53
C ASP A 43 -14.39 -11.73 -8.65
N LYS A 44 -14.84 -10.62 -9.23
CA LYS A 44 -15.70 -10.55 -10.42
C LYS A 44 -14.93 -10.56 -11.76
N GLN A 45 -13.69 -11.06 -11.75
CA GLN A 45 -12.83 -11.25 -12.93
C GLN A 45 -12.34 -9.95 -13.60
N GLN A 46 -12.41 -8.81 -12.93
CA GLN A 46 -11.76 -7.58 -13.41
C GLN A 46 -10.26 -7.60 -13.09
N THR A 47 -9.47 -6.81 -13.83
CA THR A 47 -8.05 -6.62 -13.51
C THR A 47 -7.85 -5.61 -12.37
N PHE A 48 -6.65 -5.61 -11.80
CA PHE A 48 -6.23 -4.64 -10.79
C PHE A 48 -6.42 -3.19 -11.28
N GLU A 49 -6.00 -2.90 -12.51
CA GLU A 49 -6.13 -1.58 -13.12
C GLU A 49 -7.59 -1.20 -13.41
N GLN A 50 -8.42 -2.18 -13.81
CA GLN A 50 -9.85 -1.94 -14.02
C GLN A 50 -10.54 -1.57 -12.71
N ALA A 51 -10.21 -2.27 -11.63
CA ALA A 51 -10.72 -1.94 -10.31
C ALA A 51 -10.32 -0.52 -9.87
N LEU A 52 -9.07 -0.14 -10.05
CA LEU A 52 -8.56 1.17 -9.69
C LEU A 52 -9.13 2.32 -10.54
N ARG A 53 -9.62 2.05 -11.76
CA ARG A 53 -10.31 3.07 -12.58
C ARG A 53 -11.60 3.58 -11.94
N THR A 54 -12.20 2.83 -11.02
CA THR A 54 -13.43 3.20 -10.30
C THR A 54 -13.15 4.07 -9.08
N ARG A 55 -11.87 4.32 -8.76
CA ARG A 55 -11.43 5.08 -7.58
C ARG A 55 -10.61 6.31 -7.98
N GLU A 56 -10.52 7.24 -7.05
CA GLU A 56 -9.72 8.44 -7.13
C GLU A 56 -8.91 8.59 -5.83
N PHE A 57 -8.15 9.66 -5.69
CA PHE A 57 -7.49 10.06 -4.45
C PHE A 57 -8.53 10.35 -3.34
N GLU A 58 -8.10 10.59 -2.12
CA GLU A 58 -9.01 10.89 -1.01
C GLU A 58 -9.58 12.31 -1.10
N PRO A 59 -10.84 12.52 -0.71
CA PRO A 59 -11.50 13.83 -0.82
C PRO A 59 -11.15 14.77 0.36
N ASP A 60 -9.91 14.74 0.83
CA ASP A 60 -9.40 15.44 1.99
C ASP A 60 -8.66 16.74 1.61
N ALA A 61 -9.37 17.71 1.05
CA ALA A 61 -8.78 19.01 0.73
C ALA A 61 -8.05 19.65 1.94
N PRO A 62 -6.90 20.29 1.74
CA PRO A 62 -6.23 20.60 0.48
C PRO A 62 -5.24 19.53 0.01
N ASN A 63 -5.04 18.44 0.76
CA ASN A 63 -4.00 17.46 0.48
C ASN A 63 -4.36 16.52 -0.68
N TYR A 64 -5.66 16.17 -0.80
CA TYR A 64 -6.11 15.16 -1.76
C TYR A 64 -5.20 13.93 -1.72
N THR A 65 -5.12 13.32 -0.51
CA THR A 65 -4.21 12.23 -0.17
C THR A 65 -4.19 11.16 -1.25
N PRO A 66 -3.01 10.86 -1.83
CA PRO A 66 -2.90 9.83 -2.84
C PRO A 66 -3.31 8.46 -2.30
N ARG A 67 -4.06 7.70 -3.07
CA ARG A 67 -4.31 6.29 -2.80
C ARG A 67 -3.22 5.46 -3.43
N ILE A 68 -2.41 4.80 -2.61
CA ILE A 68 -1.40 3.84 -3.06
C ILE A 68 -1.90 2.42 -2.85
N SER A 69 -1.58 1.55 -3.79
CA SER A 69 -2.00 0.15 -3.77
C SER A 69 -0.88 -0.74 -4.28
N GLY A 70 -0.77 -1.93 -3.72
CA GLY A 70 0.10 -2.99 -4.18
C GLY A 70 -0.67 -4.29 -4.35
N ILE A 71 -0.30 -5.07 -5.34
CA ILE A 71 -0.76 -6.44 -5.52
C ILE A 71 0.43 -7.33 -5.81
N MET A 72 0.52 -8.46 -5.10
CA MET A 72 1.47 -9.52 -5.36
C MET A 72 0.71 -10.77 -5.80
N HIS A 73 1.17 -11.39 -6.87
CA HIS A 73 0.62 -12.63 -7.41
C HIS A 73 1.69 -13.72 -7.33
N ILE A 74 1.37 -14.84 -6.69
CA ILE A 74 2.27 -15.97 -6.49
C ILE A 74 1.65 -17.22 -7.11
N ASP A 75 2.38 -17.90 -7.97
CA ASP A 75 1.96 -19.16 -8.56
C ASP A 75 3.14 -20.13 -8.75
N LYS A 76 3.22 -21.15 -7.91
CA LYS A 76 4.13 -22.32 -8.02
C LYS A 76 5.60 -21.93 -8.22
N GLY A 77 6.14 -21.10 -7.32
CA GLY A 77 7.52 -20.68 -7.34
C GLY A 77 7.78 -19.42 -8.18
N GLU A 78 6.80 -18.97 -8.93
CA GLU A 78 6.87 -17.70 -9.66
C GLU A 78 6.07 -16.62 -8.94
N PHE A 79 6.55 -15.38 -8.99
CA PHE A 79 5.79 -14.25 -8.51
C PHE A 79 6.00 -13.02 -9.38
N ASN A 80 5.00 -12.18 -9.39
CA ASN A 80 5.07 -10.84 -9.94
C ASN A 80 4.27 -9.90 -9.04
N TYR A 81 4.51 -8.62 -9.19
CA TYR A 81 3.74 -7.63 -8.44
C TYR A 81 3.55 -6.34 -9.23
N ALA A 82 2.56 -5.58 -8.81
CA ALA A 82 2.33 -4.24 -9.33
C ALA A 82 2.05 -3.27 -8.17
N MET A 83 2.46 -2.02 -8.37
CA MET A 83 2.15 -0.90 -7.50
C MET A 83 1.35 0.14 -8.26
N SER A 84 0.49 0.87 -7.59
CA SER A 84 -0.30 1.94 -8.21
C SER A 84 -0.42 3.14 -7.28
N ILE A 85 -0.55 4.30 -7.89
CA ILE A 85 -0.91 5.54 -7.21
C ILE A 85 -2.01 6.26 -7.98
N LEU A 86 -3.04 6.69 -7.25
CA LEU A 86 -4.10 7.58 -7.71
C LEU A 86 -3.89 8.92 -7.00
N LYS A 87 -3.66 9.99 -7.74
CA LYS A 87 -3.35 11.30 -7.15
C LYS A 87 -4.00 12.43 -7.93
N SER A 88 -4.24 13.55 -7.27
CA SER A 88 -4.73 14.75 -7.94
C SER A 88 -3.71 15.27 -8.96
N ASN A 89 -4.20 15.86 -10.04
CA ASN A 89 -3.34 16.57 -10.99
C ASN A 89 -3.02 17.98 -10.43
N ASN A 90 -1.88 18.11 -9.76
CA ASN A 90 -1.42 19.37 -9.15
C ASN A 90 -2.48 20.00 -8.20
N GLY A 91 -3.13 19.19 -7.37
CA GLY A 91 -4.15 19.66 -6.43
C GLY A 91 -5.51 19.98 -7.05
N ASN A 92 -5.73 19.65 -8.33
CA ASN A 92 -7.02 19.81 -8.96
C ASN A 92 -7.99 18.70 -8.49
N PRO A 93 -9.11 19.05 -7.82
CA PRO A 93 -10.09 18.09 -7.31
C PRO A 93 -10.82 17.30 -8.41
N ASP A 94 -10.90 17.85 -9.61
CA ASP A 94 -11.66 17.28 -10.73
C ASP A 94 -10.80 16.42 -11.67
N ALA A 95 -9.51 16.24 -11.35
CA ALA A 95 -8.57 15.54 -12.22
C ALA A 95 -7.72 14.53 -11.45
N CYS A 96 -7.94 13.25 -11.71
CA CYS A 96 -7.17 12.15 -11.11
C CYS A 96 -6.18 11.55 -12.10
N ASN A 97 -4.89 11.63 -11.76
CA ASN A 97 -3.82 10.90 -12.44
C ASN A 97 -3.72 9.48 -11.86
N ARG A 98 -3.57 8.48 -12.74
CA ARG A 98 -3.49 7.05 -12.40
C ARG A 98 -2.23 6.45 -12.99
N TYR A 99 -1.35 5.95 -12.14
CA TYR A 99 -0.12 5.28 -12.56
C TYR A 99 -0.09 3.86 -12.01
N THR A 100 0.36 2.93 -12.83
CA THR A 100 0.62 1.53 -12.43
C THR A 100 2.01 1.14 -12.88
N PHE A 101 2.79 0.57 -11.97
CA PHE A 101 4.14 0.08 -12.17
C PHE A 101 4.11 -1.43 -12.00
N ALA A 102 4.38 -2.16 -13.08
CA ALA A 102 4.31 -3.62 -13.10
C ALA A 102 5.71 -4.24 -13.17
N TYR A 103 5.98 -5.19 -12.29
CA TYR A 103 7.23 -5.90 -12.14
C TYR A 103 7.00 -7.38 -12.45
N SER A 104 7.18 -7.74 -13.72
CA SER A 104 6.87 -9.10 -14.22
C SER A 104 7.97 -10.12 -13.92
N ASN A 105 9.20 -9.66 -13.74
CA ASN A 105 10.36 -10.50 -13.47
C ASN A 105 11.15 -9.94 -12.29
N PRO A 106 10.63 -10.05 -11.05
CA PRO A 106 11.33 -9.56 -9.87
C PRO A 106 12.68 -10.24 -9.68
N VAL A 107 13.67 -9.50 -9.18
CA VAL A 107 15.02 -10.00 -8.91
C VAL A 107 15.14 -10.30 -7.42
N ALA A 108 15.75 -11.43 -7.09
CA ALA A 108 15.97 -11.82 -5.69
C ALA A 108 16.83 -10.78 -4.95
N GLY A 109 16.40 -10.39 -3.75
CA GLY A 109 17.06 -9.36 -2.94
C GLY A 109 16.64 -7.93 -3.30
N GLU A 110 15.82 -7.73 -4.32
CA GLU A 110 15.35 -6.42 -4.75
C GLU A 110 13.86 -6.21 -4.49
N GLY A 111 13.49 -4.98 -4.21
CA GLY A 111 12.11 -4.56 -4.05
C GLY A 111 11.89 -3.11 -4.46
N HIS A 112 10.66 -2.64 -4.27
CA HIS A 112 10.29 -1.26 -4.59
C HIS A 112 9.49 -0.65 -3.46
N PHE A 113 9.70 0.64 -3.25
CA PHE A 113 9.04 1.43 -2.21
C PHE A 113 8.23 2.56 -2.85
N ILE A 114 6.96 2.64 -2.48
CA ILE A 114 6.05 3.72 -2.85
C ILE A 114 5.46 4.34 -1.58
N HIS A 115 5.25 5.64 -1.60
CA HIS A 115 4.69 6.39 -0.47
C HIS A 115 3.71 7.46 -0.96
N THR A 116 2.92 8.04 -0.05
CA THR A 116 1.89 9.02 -0.41
C THR A 116 2.46 10.41 -0.67
N TYR A 117 3.43 10.85 0.14
CA TYR A 117 3.95 12.23 0.14
C TYR A 117 5.46 12.25 0.02
N MET A 118 5.98 13.23 -0.70
CA MET A 118 7.43 13.44 -0.87
C MET A 118 8.11 14.04 0.38
N GLY A 119 7.36 14.71 1.24
CA GLY A 119 7.89 15.38 2.43
C GLY A 119 6.85 16.28 3.08
N ASP A 120 7.31 17.18 3.92
CA ASP A 120 6.47 18.16 4.60
C ASP A 120 5.98 19.25 3.63
N GLY A 121 4.83 19.86 3.93
CA GLY A 121 4.25 20.92 3.14
C GLY A 121 2.82 21.26 3.56
N ASN A 122 2.29 22.34 2.97
CA ASN A 122 0.88 22.70 3.11
C ASN A 122 0.37 23.32 1.79
N PRO A 123 -0.35 22.56 0.94
CA PRO A 123 -0.65 21.14 1.09
C PRO A 123 0.61 20.24 1.05
N LEU A 124 0.48 19.01 1.53
CA LEU A 124 1.54 18.00 1.46
C LEU A 124 1.82 17.62 -0.01
N PRO A 125 3.09 17.66 -0.48
CA PRO A 125 3.41 17.33 -1.86
C PRO A 125 3.23 15.84 -2.12
N SER A 126 2.42 15.47 -3.10
CA SER A 126 2.21 14.08 -3.50
C SER A 126 3.48 13.44 -4.06
N PHE A 127 3.61 12.12 -3.88
CA PHE A 127 4.67 11.32 -4.51
C PHE A 127 4.76 11.56 -6.03
N GLU A 128 5.98 11.64 -6.54
CA GLU A 128 6.30 11.81 -7.96
C GLU A 128 7.38 10.83 -8.41
N GLY A 129 7.35 10.48 -9.68
CA GLY A 129 8.32 9.56 -10.28
C GLY A 129 7.93 8.09 -10.18
N GLU A 130 8.93 7.22 -10.20
CA GLU A 130 8.80 5.77 -10.08
C GLU A 130 8.99 5.33 -8.63
N PRO A 131 8.41 4.19 -8.20
CA PRO A 131 8.73 3.60 -6.91
C PRO A 131 10.24 3.39 -6.73
N THR A 132 10.76 3.78 -5.58
CA THR A 132 12.19 3.73 -5.31
C THR A 132 12.65 2.28 -5.17
N TRP A 133 13.73 1.91 -5.88
CA TRP A 133 14.38 0.63 -5.68
C TRP A 133 14.95 0.52 -4.27
N VAL A 134 14.81 -0.66 -3.64
CA VAL A 134 15.28 -0.96 -2.29
C VAL A 134 15.86 -2.37 -2.20
N ASP A 135 16.86 -2.55 -1.36
CA ASP A 135 17.34 -3.87 -0.97
C ASP A 135 16.35 -4.54 -0.02
N ILE A 136 16.12 -5.84 -0.25
CA ILE A 136 15.35 -6.71 0.65
C ILE A 136 16.29 -7.79 1.17
N ASP A 137 16.69 -7.70 2.42
CA ASP A 137 17.66 -8.59 3.04
C ASP A 137 17.20 -9.08 4.43
N GLY A 138 17.74 -10.23 4.84
CA GLY A 138 17.46 -10.84 6.13
C GLY A 138 16.15 -11.62 6.22
N ASP A 139 15.91 -12.15 7.41
CA ASP A 139 14.64 -12.79 7.76
C ASP A 139 13.57 -11.75 8.13
N ILE A 140 12.34 -12.23 8.35
CA ILE A 140 11.20 -11.34 8.64
C ILE A 140 11.40 -10.51 9.91
N ASP A 141 12.08 -11.05 10.94
CA ASP A 141 12.29 -10.35 12.20
C ASP A 141 13.34 -9.26 12.06
N THR A 142 14.44 -9.55 11.38
CA THR A 142 15.50 -8.61 11.05
C THR A 142 14.96 -7.48 10.16
N PHE A 143 14.22 -7.83 9.10
CA PHE A 143 13.62 -6.86 8.20
C PHE A 143 12.60 -5.97 8.92
N THR A 144 11.72 -6.55 9.74
CA THR A 144 10.72 -5.79 10.50
C THR A 144 11.38 -4.78 11.44
N LYS A 145 12.42 -5.22 12.16
CA LYS A 145 13.17 -4.34 13.06
C LYS A 145 13.84 -3.20 12.30
N MET A 146 14.55 -3.52 11.24
CA MET A 146 15.24 -2.52 10.41
C MET A 146 14.28 -1.47 9.87
N VAL A 147 13.15 -1.88 9.28
CA VAL A 147 12.15 -0.94 8.77
C VAL A 147 11.58 -0.08 9.90
N TRP A 148 11.17 -0.70 11.02
CA TRP A 148 10.59 0.04 12.16
C TRP A 148 11.53 1.08 12.74
N GLU A 149 12.81 0.78 12.88
CA GLU A 149 13.83 1.68 13.43
C GLU A 149 14.15 2.85 12.50
N ASN A 150 13.96 2.69 11.18
CA ASN A 150 14.19 3.73 10.18
C ASN A 150 12.94 4.58 9.85
N LEU A 151 11.76 4.23 10.35
CA LEU A 151 10.58 5.08 10.24
C LEU A 151 10.72 6.31 11.15
N ASN A 152 10.19 7.45 10.69
CA ASN A 152 10.17 8.68 11.48
C ASN A 152 9.49 8.45 12.83
N GLU A 153 10.20 8.73 13.93
CA GLU A 153 9.76 8.42 15.29
C GLU A 153 8.47 9.15 15.68
N ASP A 154 8.28 10.37 15.22
CA ASP A 154 7.11 11.17 15.56
C ASP A 154 5.87 10.74 14.77
N ASN A 155 6.05 10.30 13.54
CA ASN A 155 4.96 10.02 12.59
C ASN A 155 4.60 8.53 12.48
N LYS A 156 5.49 7.61 12.85
CA LYS A 156 5.18 6.18 12.75
C LYS A 156 4.06 5.77 13.71
N VAL A 157 3.12 5.00 13.22
CA VAL A 157 1.96 4.50 13.98
C VAL A 157 1.99 2.99 14.06
N SER A 158 2.11 2.33 12.93
CA SER A 158 2.05 0.87 12.81
C SER A 158 2.85 0.40 11.60
N LEU A 159 3.44 -0.78 11.71
CA LEU A 159 4.10 -1.50 10.63
C LEU A 159 3.51 -2.90 10.52
N PHE A 160 3.12 -3.29 9.32
CA PHE A 160 2.78 -4.67 8.97
C PHE A 160 3.81 -5.21 7.99
N VAL A 161 4.38 -6.36 8.29
CA VAL A 161 5.29 -7.10 7.41
C VAL A 161 4.76 -8.50 7.17
N ARG A 162 4.83 -8.96 5.92
CA ARG A 162 4.50 -10.34 5.56
C ARG A 162 5.55 -10.88 4.60
N PHE A 163 6.10 -12.03 4.94
CA PHE A 163 6.93 -12.84 4.07
C PHE A 163 6.10 -14.03 3.59
N ILE A 164 6.13 -14.28 2.29
CA ILE A 164 5.36 -15.34 1.66
C ILE A 164 6.35 -16.27 0.95
N ASP A 165 6.27 -17.55 1.27
CA ASP A 165 7.00 -18.59 0.55
C ASP A 165 6.39 -18.75 -0.85
N ILE A 166 7.19 -18.52 -1.88
CA ILE A 166 6.69 -18.49 -3.27
C ILE A 166 6.33 -19.87 -3.81
N GLU A 167 6.90 -20.95 -3.26
CA GLU A 167 6.61 -22.31 -3.68
C GLU A 167 5.30 -22.84 -3.08
N THR A 168 5.06 -22.54 -1.80
CA THR A 168 3.92 -23.10 -1.05
C THR A 168 2.77 -22.11 -0.88
N GLY A 169 3.00 -20.80 -1.00
CA GLY A 169 2.06 -19.74 -0.66
C GLY A 169 1.87 -19.55 0.85
N ASN A 170 2.59 -20.30 1.71
CA ASN A 170 2.55 -20.10 3.14
C ASN A 170 3.19 -18.76 3.51
N TYR A 171 2.72 -18.14 4.60
CA TYR A 171 3.24 -16.84 5.00
C TYR A 171 3.45 -16.71 6.50
N GLU A 172 4.36 -15.84 6.84
CA GLU A 172 4.54 -15.30 8.19
C GLU A 172 4.24 -13.80 8.18
N SER A 173 3.76 -13.26 9.29
CA SER A 173 3.48 -11.83 9.41
C SER A 173 3.95 -11.29 10.75
N ARG A 174 4.36 -10.00 10.75
CA ARG A 174 4.68 -9.23 11.95
C ARG A 174 3.86 -7.95 11.95
N ILE A 175 3.42 -7.55 13.14
CA ILE A 175 2.74 -6.27 13.36
C ILE A 175 3.42 -5.58 14.51
N VAL A 176 3.89 -4.37 14.26
CA VAL A 176 4.44 -3.48 15.29
C VAL A 176 3.54 -2.26 15.40
N ASN A 177 3.15 -1.89 16.62
CA ASN A 177 2.34 -0.71 16.87
C ASN A 177 3.03 0.17 17.92
N LYS A 178 3.07 1.49 17.69
CA LYS A 178 3.66 2.45 18.61
C LYS A 178 2.92 2.53 19.94
N ASN A 179 1.60 2.47 19.89
CA ASN A 179 0.71 2.69 21.03
C ASN A 179 0.06 1.37 21.51
N LYS A 180 0.88 0.41 21.87
CA LYS A 180 0.45 -0.84 22.51
C LYS A 180 1.02 -0.95 23.89
#